data_a98867cd341e507c97e028e162f5ca66
#
_entry.id   a98867cd341e507c97e028e162f5ca66
#
_cell.length_a   1.000
_cell.length_b   1.000
_cell.length_c   1.000
_cell.angle_alpha   90.00
_cell.angle_beta   90.00
_cell.angle_gamma   90.00
#
_symmetry.space_group_name_H-M   'P 1'
#
loop_
_entity.id
_entity.type
_entity.pdbx_description
1 polymer ?
#
loop_
_entity_poly.entity_id
_entity_poly.type
_entity_poly.pdbx_seq_one_letter_code
_entity_poly.pdbx_strand_id
1 'polypeptide(L)'
;MKQQFAAKHPWTILAAGAAIQVLTGLPAAWGVFQQPVMEEYGLSEQGAGYAFALLIASFGVGCVLGGFLQDKKGPRCAALWGTALLCGGFFAAAFLPGWAGWGFFLAFSIPAGLGTAFLYPSIQSCAQKWYAGRKGLATGVIGGAVGLSGAFLTLFVRAALRGFG
;
A
#
# COMPACT_ATOMS: atom_id res chain seq x y z
N MET A 1 24.75 -7.25 -17.54
CA MET A 1 24.34 -8.67 -17.41
C MET A 1 22.84 -8.75 -17.67
N LYS A 2 22.43 -9.19 -18.85
CA LYS A 2 21.03 -9.41 -19.24
C LYS A 2 20.59 -10.75 -18.64
N GLN A 3 20.06 -10.78 -17.45
CA GLN A 3 19.28 -11.93 -17.02
C GLN A 3 17.92 -11.85 -17.73
N GLN A 4 17.83 -12.54 -18.85
CA GLN A 4 16.54 -12.93 -19.44
C GLN A 4 15.90 -13.92 -18.48
N PHE A 5 15.10 -13.42 -17.53
CA PHE A 5 14.11 -14.25 -16.89
C PHE A 5 13.03 -14.56 -17.93
N ALA A 6 13.18 -15.69 -18.60
CA ALA A 6 12.14 -16.25 -19.43
C ALA A 6 11.01 -16.75 -18.48
N ALA A 7 10.18 -15.85 -17.97
CA ALA A 7 8.90 -16.27 -17.43
C ALA A 7 8.07 -16.73 -18.63
N LYS A 8 7.64 -18.00 -18.62
CA LYS A 8 6.80 -18.60 -19.64
C LYS A 8 5.49 -17.82 -19.90
N HIS A 9 5.09 -16.95 -18.97
CA HIS A 9 3.85 -16.16 -19.07
C HIS A 9 4.02 -14.77 -18.45
N PRO A 10 4.28 -13.71 -19.23
CA PRO A 10 4.39 -12.33 -18.72
C PRO A 10 3.11 -11.83 -18.03
N TRP A 11 1.94 -12.35 -18.42
CA TRP A 11 0.65 -12.04 -17.82
C TRP A 11 0.57 -12.42 -16.33
N THR A 12 1.23 -13.48 -15.89
CA THR A 12 1.21 -13.88 -14.48
C THR A 12 1.89 -12.85 -13.58
N ILE A 13 2.95 -12.22 -14.08
CA ILE A 13 3.67 -11.16 -13.34
C ILE A 13 2.80 -9.92 -13.21
N LEU A 14 2.12 -9.56 -14.31
CA LEU A 14 1.22 -8.41 -14.32
C LEU A 14 0.01 -8.66 -13.40
N ALA A 15 -0.60 -9.85 -13.47
CA ALA A 15 -1.72 -10.23 -12.62
C ALA A 15 -1.32 -10.29 -11.14
N ALA A 16 -0.15 -10.86 -10.81
CA ALA A 16 0.36 -10.88 -9.44
C ALA A 16 0.64 -9.47 -8.92
N GLY A 17 1.27 -8.61 -9.74
CA GLY A 17 1.50 -7.21 -9.39
C GLY A 17 0.20 -6.45 -9.16
N ALA A 18 -0.81 -6.64 -10.01
CA ALA A 18 -2.12 -6.05 -9.85
C ALA A 18 -2.82 -6.54 -8.58
N ALA A 19 -2.78 -7.85 -8.30
CA ALA A 19 -3.36 -8.42 -7.08
C ALA A 19 -2.73 -7.84 -5.80
N ILE A 20 -1.39 -7.71 -5.77
CA ILE A 20 -0.70 -7.08 -4.64
C ILE A 20 -1.15 -5.62 -4.50
N GLN A 21 -1.29 -4.88 -5.60
CA GLN A 21 -1.72 -3.48 -5.55
C GLN A 21 -3.18 -3.30 -5.12
N VAL A 22 -4.06 -4.22 -5.45
CA VAL A 22 -5.44 -4.24 -4.92
C VAL A 22 -5.41 -4.39 -3.40
N LEU A 23 -4.55 -5.26 -2.86
CA LEU A 23 -4.45 -5.49 -1.42
C LEU A 23 -3.72 -4.36 -0.67
N THR A 24 -2.77 -3.69 -1.31
CA THR A 24 -1.93 -2.65 -0.68
C THR A 24 -2.37 -1.22 -0.98
N GLY A 25 -3.46 -1.03 -1.72
CA GLY A 25 -3.99 0.29 -2.09
C GLY A 25 -4.69 1.03 -0.94
N LEU A 26 -4.08 1.06 0.24
CA LEU A 26 -4.61 1.68 1.46
C LEU A 26 -5.08 3.13 1.29
N PRO A 27 -4.34 4.03 0.60
CA PRO A 27 -4.82 5.39 0.42
C PRO A 27 -6.18 5.48 -0.28
N ALA A 28 -6.42 4.60 -1.26
CA ALA A 28 -7.69 4.55 -1.98
C ALA A 28 -8.83 3.95 -1.13
N ALA A 29 -8.50 3.16 -0.12
CA ALA A 29 -9.47 2.51 0.78
C ALA A 29 -9.72 3.28 2.08
N TRP A 30 -9.05 4.41 2.32
CA TRP A 30 -9.14 5.15 3.58
C TRP A 30 -10.58 5.46 4.00
N GLY A 31 -11.43 5.85 3.05
CA GLY A 31 -12.83 6.17 3.35
C GLY A 31 -13.62 5.05 4.04
N VAL A 32 -13.18 3.80 3.92
CA VAL A 32 -13.81 2.65 4.60
C VAL A 32 -13.27 2.47 6.01
N PHE A 33 -11.97 2.74 6.21
CA PHE A 33 -11.31 2.60 7.51
C PHE A 33 -11.53 3.81 8.41
N GLN A 34 -11.90 4.96 7.86
CA GLN A 34 -12.02 6.22 8.59
C GLN A 34 -13.01 6.11 9.76
N GLN A 35 -14.22 5.62 9.53
CA GLN A 35 -15.23 5.50 10.59
C GLN A 35 -14.82 4.52 11.69
N PRO A 36 -14.43 3.26 11.40
CA PRO A 36 -13.95 2.35 12.43
C PRO A 36 -12.77 2.90 13.23
N VAL A 37 -11.84 3.60 12.60
CA VAL A 37 -10.68 4.22 13.27
C VAL A 37 -11.12 5.35 14.19
N MET A 38 -12.09 6.17 13.79
CA MET A 38 -12.65 7.24 14.63
C MET A 38 -13.32 6.66 15.88
N GLU A 39 -14.09 5.59 15.72
CA GLU A 39 -14.81 4.94 16.82
C GLU A 39 -13.87 4.25 17.80
N GLU A 40 -12.87 3.52 17.30
CA GLU A 40 -11.91 2.75 18.11
C GLU A 40 -10.94 3.65 18.87
N TYR A 41 -10.41 4.69 18.23
CA TYR A 41 -9.38 5.56 18.82
C TYR A 41 -9.90 6.90 19.33
N GLY A 42 -11.23 7.11 19.35
CA GLY A 42 -11.84 8.35 19.81
C GLY A 42 -11.40 9.58 19.02
N LEU A 43 -11.06 9.42 17.74
CA LEU A 43 -10.61 10.51 16.89
C LEU A 43 -11.80 11.34 16.39
N SER A 44 -11.64 12.66 16.38
CA SER A 44 -12.57 13.53 15.67
C SER A 44 -12.43 13.35 14.16
N GLU A 45 -13.42 13.84 13.40
CA GLU A 45 -13.37 13.84 11.93
C GLU A 45 -12.11 14.56 11.41
N GLN A 46 -11.73 15.67 12.05
CA GLN A 46 -10.50 16.39 11.75
C GLN A 46 -9.25 15.54 12.05
N GLY A 47 -9.25 14.79 13.17
CA GLY A 47 -8.17 13.87 13.53
C GLY A 47 -7.99 12.78 12.48
N ALA A 48 -9.07 12.16 12.02
CA ALA A 48 -9.02 11.18 10.93
C ALA A 48 -8.50 11.79 9.62
N GLY A 49 -8.86 13.04 9.33
CA GLY A 49 -8.30 13.81 8.21
C GLY A 49 -6.79 14.01 8.33
N TYR A 50 -6.28 14.34 9.52
CA TYR A 50 -4.83 14.45 9.76
C TYR A 50 -4.11 13.12 9.63
N ALA A 51 -4.71 12.01 10.08
CA ALA A 51 -4.15 10.67 9.90
C ALA A 51 -3.96 10.36 8.42
N PHE A 52 -4.95 10.65 7.60
CA PHE A 52 -4.89 10.48 6.15
C PHE A 52 -3.85 11.41 5.50
N ALA A 53 -3.83 12.68 5.87
CA ALA A 53 -2.85 13.64 5.35
C ALA A 53 -1.41 13.20 5.66
N LEU A 54 -1.16 12.70 6.88
CA LEU A 54 0.13 12.18 7.28
C LEU A 54 0.51 10.90 6.51
N LEU A 55 -0.46 10.02 6.25
CA LEU A 55 -0.28 8.83 5.44
C LEU A 55 0.16 9.20 4.01
N ILE A 56 -0.51 10.16 3.39
CA ILE A 56 -0.18 10.64 2.03
C ILE A 56 1.18 11.36 2.02
N ALA A 57 1.47 12.19 3.02
CA ALA A 57 2.77 12.85 3.15
C ALA A 57 3.92 11.83 3.28
N SER A 58 3.73 10.82 4.15
CA SER A 58 4.66 9.71 4.32
C SER A 58 4.83 8.88 3.05
N PHE A 59 3.75 8.68 2.30
CA PHE A 59 3.79 8.05 0.98
C PHE A 59 4.66 8.85 0.00
N GLY A 60 4.51 10.18 -0.06
CA GLY A 60 5.34 11.04 -0.91
C GLY A 60 6.83 10.93 -0.58
N VAL A 61 7.20 11.06 0.70
CA VAL A 61 8.58 10.88 1.17
C VAL A 61 9.08 9.46 0.88
N GLY A 62 8.23 8.47 1.14
CA GLY A 62 8.54 7.07 0.91
C GLY A 62 8.81 6.73 -0.56
N CYS A 63 8.15 7.39 -1.51
CA CYS A 63 8.44 7.21 -2.94
C CYS A 63 9.88 7.61 -3.29
N VAL A 64 10.39 8.68 -2.70
CA VAL A 64 11.78 9.11 -2.90
C VAL A 64 12.74 8.11 -2.27
N LEU A 65 12.53 7.75 -1.01
CA LEU A 65 13.38 6.80 -0.28
C LEU A 65 13.33 5.39 -0.91
N GLY A 66 12.14 4.93 -1.27
CA GLY A 66 11.93 3.65 -1.93
C GLY A 66 12.57 3.59 -3.32
N GLY A 67 12.52 4.69 -4.07
CA GLY A 67 13.22 4.85 -5.34
C GLY A 67 14.74 4.70 -5.16
N PHE A 68 15.33 5.42 -4.22
CA PHE A 68 16.77 5.30 -3.90
C PHE A 68 17.16 3.87 -3.49
N LEU A 69 16.34 3.23 -2.66
CA LEU A 69 16.61 1.87 -2.22
C LEU A 69 16.51 0.89 -3.39
N GLN A 70 15.52 1.07 -4.25
CA GLN A 70 15.32 0.27 -5.45
C GLN A 70 16.48 0.39 -6.44
N ASP A 71 17.00 1.60 -6.64
CA ASP A 71 18.13 1.85 -7.55
C ASP A 71 19.42 1.24 -7.01
N LYS A 72 19.65 1.27 -5.70
CA LYS A 72 20.86 0.73 -5.07
C LYS A 72 20.81 -0.78 -4.86
N LYS A 73 19.69 -1.32 -4.35
CA LYS A 73 19.57 -2.72 -3.89
C LYS A 73 18.57 -3.55 -4.72
N GLY A 74 17.91 -2.91 -5.67
CA GLY A 74 16.94 -3.56 -6.55
C GLY A 74 15.51 -3.59 -6.00
N PRO A 75 14.51 -3.85 -6.88
CA PRO A 75 13.09 -3.77 -6.54
C PRO A 75 12.64 -4.80 -5.51
N ARG A 76 13.30 -5.96 -5.43
CA ARG A 76 12.98 -7.00 -4.43
C ARG A 76 13.25 -6.52 -3.01
N CYS A 77 14.41 -5.89 -2.81
CA CYS A 77 14.78 -5.36 -1.49
C CYS A 77 13.83 -4.25 -1.05
N ALA A 78 13.51 -3.31 -1.96
CA ALA A 78 12.56 -2.25 -1.68
C ALA A 78 11.16 -2.79 -1.35
N ALA A 79 10.69 -3.79 -2.09
CA ALA A 79 9.39 -4.42 -1.83
C ALA A 79 9.35 -5.15 -0.47
N LEU A 80 10.42 -5.85 -0.08
CA LEU A 80 10.50 -6.52 1.23
C LEU A 80 10.44 -5.50 2.39
N TRP A 81 11.20 -4.42 2.28
CA TRP A 81 11.14 -3.33 3.27
C TRP A 81 9.78 -2.67 3.32
N GLY A 82 9.16 -2.45 2.15
CA GLY A 82 7.79 -1.93 2.06
C GLY A 82 6.78 -2.83 2.75
N THR A 83 6.86 -4.13 2.52
CA THR A 83 5.99 -5.13 3.18
C THR A 83 6.21 -5.16 4.69
N ALA A 84 7.47 -5.15 5.14
CA ALA A 84 7.80 -5.15 6.56
C ALA A 84 7.27 -3.89 7.28
N LEU A 85 7.42 -2.71 6.67
CA LEU A 85 6.87 -1.46 7.20
C LEU A 85 5.34 -1.48 7.26
N LEU A 86 4.70 -1.99 6.20
CA LEU A 86 3.25 -2.08 6.12
C LEU A 86 2.70 -3.02 7.20
N CYS A 87 3.23 -4.24 7.28
CA CYS A 87 2.85 -5.20 8.31
C CYS A 87 3.13 -4.64 9.72
N GLY A 88 4.31 -4.06 9.94
CA GLY A 88 4.69 -3.45 11.21
C GLY A 88 3.74 -2.35 11.64
N GLY A 89 3.29 -1.50 10.70
CA GLY A 89 2.32 -0.45 10.96
C GLY A 89 0.95 -0.99 11.39
N PHE A 90 0.45 -2.03 10.71
CA PHE A 90 -0.79 -2.69 11.11
C PHE A 90 -0.68 -3.38 12.47
N PHE A 91 0.42 -4.11 12.71
CA PHE A 91 0.65 -4.73 14.01
C PHE A 91 0.77 -3.70 15.13
N ALA A 92 1.54 -2.64 14.92
CA ALA A 92 1.68 -1.58 15.91
C ALA A 92 0.32 -0.92 16.23
N ALA A 93 -0.50 -0.65 15.22
CA ALA A 93 -1.84 -0.12 15.42
C ALA A 93 -2.73 -1.08 16.22
N ALA A 94 -2.70 -2.39 15.90
CA ALA A 94 -3.53 -3.39 16.57
C ALA A 94 -3.27 -3.52 18.08
N PHE A 95 -2.06 -3.17 18.55
CA PHE A 95 -1.70 -3.21 19.97
C PHE A 95 -1.84 -1.85 20.68
N LEU A 96 -2.23 -0.81 19.98
CA LEU A 96 -2.44 0.50 20.58
C LEU A 96 -3.74 0.53 21.37
N PRO A 97 -3.72 1.03 22.61
CA PRO A 97 -4.94 1.24 23.37
C PRO A 97 -5.79 2.34 22.73
N GLY A 98 -7.11 2.17 22.72
CA GLY A 98 -8.08 3.07 22.06
C GLY A 98 -8.01 4.55 22.50
N TRP A 99 -7.45 4.84 23.71
CA TRP A 99 -7.24 6.21 24.17
C TRP A 99 -6.02 6.92 23.55
N ALA A 100 -5.15 6.18 22.83
CA ALA A 100 -3.88 6.70 22.28
C ALA A 100 -4.04 7.18 20.82
N GLY A 101 -5.06 8.01 20.54
CA GLY A 101 -5.31 8.52 19.19
C GLY A 101 -4.08 9.15 18.50
N TRP A 102 -3.22 9.85 19.25
CA TRP A 102 -1.95 10.36 18.73
C TRP A 102 -0.95 9.25 18.37
N GLY A 103 -0.96 8.15 19.13
CA GLY A 103 -0.14 6.98 18.84
C GLY A 103 -0.48 6.36 17.48
N PHE A 104 -1.73 6.41 17.06
CA PHE A 104 -2.18 5.92 15.75
C PHE A 104 -1.47 6.64 14.59
N PHE A 105 -1.26 7.94 14.68
CA PHE A 105 -0.54 8.68 13.64
C PHE A 105 0.88 8.15 13.42
N LEU A 106 1.60 7.89 14.51
CA LEU A 106 2.98 7.41 14.45
C LEU A 106 3.05 5.92 14.11
N ALA A 107 2.18 5.12 14.71
CA ALA A 107 2.23 3.67 14.59
C ALA A 107 1.64 3.16 13.28
N PHE A 108 0.64 3.82 12.74
CA PHE A 108 -0.05 3.40 11.51
C PHE A 108 0.29 4.30 10.32
N SER A 109 -0.01 5.62 10.40
CA SER A 109 0.01 6.48 9.21
C SER A 109 1.40 6.57 8.58
N ILE A 110 2.46 6.68 9.39
CA ILE A 110 3.82 6.78 8.89
C ILE A 110 4.30 5.46 8.28
N PRO A 111 4.28 4.31 8.99
CA PRO A 111 4.76 3.06 8.42
C PRO A 111 3.91 2.57 7.25
N ALA A 112 2.59 2.76 7.31
CA ALA A 112 1.69 2.36 6.22
C ALA A 112 1.94 3.20 4.95
N GLY A 113 2.12 4.51 5.11
CA GLY A 113 2.45 5.41 3.99
C GLY A 113 3.79 5.05 3.36
N LEU A 114 4.85 4.92 4.16
CA LEU A 114 6.19 4.51 3.70
C LEU A 114 6.17 3.12 3.06
N GLY A 115 5.49 2.15 3.69
CA GLY A 115 5.39 0.77 3.21
C GLY A 115 4.74 0.69 1.84
N THR A 116 3.60 1.35 1.67
CA THR A 116 2.89 1.44 0.38
C THR A 116 3.76 2.13 -0.68
N ALA A 117 4.48 3.18 -0.30
CA ALA A 117 5.37 3.93 -1.19
C ALA A 117 6.57 3.12 -1.68
N PHE A 118 7.09 2.19 -0.88
CA PHE A 118 8.16 1.29 -1.30
C PHE A 118 7.65 0.18 -2.22
N LEU A 119 6.44 -0.30 -1.99
CA LEU A 119 5.82 -1.35 -2.80
C LEU A 119 5.41 -0.85 -4.18
N TYR A 120 4.73 0.29 -4.26
CA TYR A 120 4.13 0.80 -5.49
C TYR A 120 5.15 0.94 -6.64
N PRO A 121 6.23 1.74 -6.53
CA PRO A 121 7.20 1.90 -7.61
C PRO A 121 7.97 0.61 -7.90
N SER A 122 8.19 -0.24 -6.89
CA SER A 122 8.90 -1.52 -7.06
C SER A 122 8.11 -2.49 -7.93
N ILE A 123 6.81 -2.62 -7.71
CA ILE A 123 5.90 -3.46 -8.51
C ILE A 123 5.77 -2.89 -9.92
N GLN A 124 5.58 -1.57 -10.02
CA GLN A 124 5.42 -0.89 -11.30
C GLN A 124 6.67 -1.02 -12.17
N SER A 125 7.86 -0.81 -11.61
CA SER A 125 9.11 -0.95 -12.35
C SER A 125 9.36 -2.39 -12.78
N CYS A 126 8.99 -3.37 -11.94
CA CYS A 126 9.06 -4.77 -12.30
C CYS A 126 8.13 -5.07 -13.50
N ALA A 127 6.86 -4.67 -13.44
CA ALA A 127 5.91 -4.85 -14.53
C ALA A 127 6.38 -4.20 -15.84
N GLN A 128 6.90 -2.97 -15.79
CA GLN A 128 7.42 -2.25 -16.95
C GLN A 128 8.64 -2.93 -17.59
N LYS A 129 9.52 -3.57 -16.80
CA LYS A 129 10.66 -4.33 -17.32
C LYS A 129 10.22 -5.54 -18.14
N TRP A 130 9.14 -6.22 -17.73
CA TRP A 130 8.58 -7.34 -18.45
C TRP A 130 7.77 -6.93 -19.68
N TYR A 131 7.16 -5.74 -19.65
CA TYR A 131 6.39 -5.17 -20.75
C TYR A 131 7.13 -4.00 -21.43
N ALA A 132 8.42 -4.18 -21.73
CA ALA A 132 9.27 -3.12 -22.29
C ALA A 132 8.70 -2.48 -23.58
N GLY A 133 8.03 -3.26 -24.43
CA GLY A 133 7.33 -2.79 -25.63
C GLY A 133 5.95 -2.17 -25.39
N ARG A 134 5.36 -2.34 -24.20
CA ARG A 134 3.99 -1.88 -23.87
C ARG A 134 3.93 -1.36 -22.43
N LYS A 135 4.84 -0.46 -22.09
CA LYS A 135 4.97 0.11 -20.73
C LYS A 135 3.69 0.79 -20.24
N GLY A 136 2.96 1.46 -21.16
CA GLY A 136 1.68 2.10 -20.84
C GLY A 136 0.62 1.11 -20.36
N LEU A 137 0.54 -0.07 -20.97
CA LEU A 137 -0.36 -1.14 -20.55
C LEU A 137 -0.01 -1.62 -19.13
N ALA A 138 1.27 -1.89 -18.86
CA ALA A 138 1.71 -2.31 -17.53
C ALA A 138 1.38 -1.25 -16.46
N THR A 139 1.68 0.03 -16.73
CA THR A 139 1.35 1.15 -15.85
C THR A 139 -0.16 1.29 -15.64
N GLY A 140 -0.95 1.18 -16.70
CA GLY A 140 -2.41 1.28 -16.64
C GLY A 140 -3.05 0.18 -15.82
N VAL A 141 -2.62 -1.08 -15.98
CA VAL A 141 -3.14 -2.22 -15.21
C VAL A 141 -2.77 -2.09 -13.73
N ILE A 142 -1.52 -1.78 -13.41
CA ILE A 142 -1.07 -1.61 -12.02
C ILE A 142 -1.73 -0.40 -11.37
N GLY A 143 -1.81 0.74 -12.06
CA GLY A 143 -2.50 1.94 -11.57
C GLY A 143 -4.01 1.74 -11.42
N GLY A 144 -4.64 1.06 -12.37
CA GLY A 144 -6.06 0.68 -12.30
C GLY A 144 -6.35 -0.25 -11.12
N ALA A 145 -5.44 -1.18 -10.81
CA ALA A 145 -5.55 -2.05 -9.65
C ALA A 145 -5.55 -1.26 -8.33
N VAL A 146 -4.74 -0.21 -8.21
CA VAL A 146 -4.77 0.70 -7.05
C VAL A 146 -6.11 1.43 -6.96
N GLY A 147 -6.65 1.92 -8.07
CA GLY A 147 -7.98 2.55 -8.09
C GLY A 147 -9.10 1.60 -7.67
N LEU A 148 -9.04 0.33 -8.12
CA LEU A 148 -10.00 -0.71 -7.76
C LEU A 148 -9.85 -1.19 -6.30
N SER A 149 -8.71 -0.97 -5.65
CA SER A 149 -8.48 -1.39 -4.27
C SER A 149 -9.51 -0.80 -3.31
N GLY A 150 -9.87 0.47 -3.48
CA GLY A 150 -10.90 1.13 -2.67
C GLY A 150 -12.24 0.39 -2.73
N ALA A 151 -12.70 0.03 -3.94
CA ALA A 151 -13.95 -0.71 -4.12
C ALA A 151 -13.86 -2.13 -3.53
N PHE A 152 -12.77 -2.84 -3.83
CA PHE A 152 -12.56 -4.22 -3.37
C PHE A 152 -12.45 -4.31 -1.84
N LEU A 153 -11.61 -3.47 -1.24
CA LEU A 153 -11.41 -3.43 0.21
C LEU A 153 -12.68 -2.95 0.93
N THR A 154 -13.47 -2.05 0.34
CA THR A 154 -14.77 -1.63 0.88
C THR A 154 -15.71 -2.83 1.02
N LEU A 155 -15.84 -3.62 -0.02
CA LEU A 155 -16.71 -4.80 0.00
C LEU A 155 -16.21 -5.84 1.01
N PHE A 156 -14.89 -6.08 1.02
CA PHE A 156 -14.27 -7.05 1.93
C PHE A 156 -14.40 -6.64 3.40
N VAL A 157 -14.07 -5.40 3.75
CA VAL A 157 -14.16 -4.88 5.13
C VAL A 157 -15.62 -4.86 5.61
N ARG A 158 -16.56 -4.41 4.77
CA ARG A 158 -17.99 -4.44 5.12
C ARG A 158 -18.50 -5.86 5.33
N ALA A 159 -18.06 -6.82 4.51
CA ALA A 159 -18.42 -8.22 4.69
C ALA A 159 -17.84 -8.80 5.99
N ALA A 160 -16.58 -8.48 6.30
CA ALA A 160 -15.93 -8.89 7.54
C ALA A 160 -16.62 -8.31 8.78
N LEU A 161 -16.93 -7.01 8.79
CA LEU A 161 -17.63 -6.36 9.90
C LEU A 161 -19.04 -6.93 10.13
N ARG A 162 -19.74 -7.34 9.06
CA ARG A 162 -21.06 -7.99 9.18
C ARG A 162 -20.98 -9.43 9.68
N GLY A 163 -19.85 -10.09 9.51
CA GLY A 163 -19.66 -11.49 9.91
C GLY A 163 -19.11 -11.66 11.33
N PHE A 164 -18.50 -10.64 11.89
CA PHE A 164 -17.87 -10.64 13.21
C PHE A 164 -18.55 -9.68 14.22
N GLY A 165 -19.51 -8.88 13.81
CA GLY A 165 -20.38 -8.02 14.64
C GLY A 165 -21.81 -8.59 14.71
#